data_0ffcead234002c7343a703ae1eeb5c55
#
_entry.id   0ffcead234002c7343a703ae1eeb5c55
#
_cell.length_a   1.000
_cell.length_b   1.000
_cell.length_c   1.000
_cell.angle_alpha   90.00
_cell.angle_beta   90.00
_cell.angle_gamma   90.00
#
_symmetry.space_group_name_H-M   'P 1'
#
loop_
_entity.id
_entity.type
_entity.pdbx_description
1 polymer ?
#
loop_
_entity_poly.entity_id
_entity_poly.type
_entity_poly.pdbx_seq_one_letter_code
_entity_poly.pdbx_strand_id
1 'polypeptide(L)'
;MSGSTPASPSDQYSMAAFSDDEKTQIRRFCGYPAYGAGPAGFQGWRFFQAYGLMEFRLNNLSAPEFAVVRQYLATLYALEMAIPAAGANLATDAAAVWQHNKDEVAQRVALYDTWRRRLCDFMGLPPGPFLQPGGNNISMVV
;
A
#
# COMPACT_ATOMS: atom_id res chain seq x y z
N MET A 1 17.41 29.83 24.60
CA MET A 1 16.66 29.46 24.17
C MET A 1 16.68 28.83 23.01
N SER A 2 16.28 28.05 22.87
CA SER A 2 16.41 27.32 21.83
C SER A 2 15.49 27.61 20.83
N GLY A 3 15.76 27.98 19.83
CA GLY A 3 14.90 28.11 18.80
C GLY A 3 14.63 26.81 18.23
N SER A 4 13.44 26.44 18.18
CA SER A 4 13.17 25.22 17.56
C SER A 4 13.05 25.48 16.10
N THR A 5 13.82 24.81 15.31
CA THR A 5 13.68 24.86 13.91
C THR A 5 12.48 24.06 13.52
N PRO A 6 11.66 24.51 12.65
CA PRO A 6 10.53 23.71 12.19
C PRO A 6 11.03 22.46 11.51
N ALA A 7 10.40 21.35 11.76
CA ALA A 7 10.77 20.10 11.14
C ALA A 7 10.53 20.16 9.63
N SER A 8 11.41 19.57 8.87
CA SER A 8 11.18 19.46 7.45
C SER A 8 10.06 18.46 7.23
N PRO A 9 9.41 18.44 6.09
CA PRO A 9 8.34 17.46 5.86
C PRO A 9 8.75 16.02 6.12
N SER A 10 10.00 15.68 5.86
CA SER A 10 10.46 14.32 6.12
C SER A 10 10.59 14.03 7.60
N ASP A 11 10.71 15.04 8.41
CA ASP A 11 10.88 14.82 9.85
C ASP A 11 9.55 14.51 10.55
N GLN A 12 8.46 14.63 9.83
CA GLN A 12 7.16 14.29 10.42
C GLN A 12 7.01 12.80 10.59
N TYR A 13 7.81 12.03 9.91
CA TYR A 13 7.69 10.59 9.94
C TYR A 13 8.88 9.97 10.66
N SER A 14 8.60 8.99 11.47
CA SER A 14 9.63 8.38 12.28
C SER A 14 10.64 7.63 11.44
N MET A 15 11.88 7.66 11.86
CA MET A 15 12.94 6.88 11.25
C MET A 15 13.19 5.58 11.97
N ALA A 16 12.36 5.24 12.96
CA ALA A 16 12.53 3.99 13.69
C ALA A 16 12.07 2.79 12.86
N ALA A 17 12.52 1.62 13.24
CA ALA A 17 12.12 0.39 12.56
C ALA A 17 10.60 0.22 12.57
N PHE A 18 10.08 -0.50 11.58
CA PHE A 18 8.64 -0.71 11.48
C PHE A 18 8.11 -1.58 12.61
N SER A 19 6.93 -1.26 13.07
CA SER A 19 6.18 -2.12 13.97
C SER A 19 5.58 -3.28 13.16
N ASP A 20 5.09 -4.30 13.87
CA ASP A 20 4.43 -5.43 13.19
C ASP A 20 3.19 -4.98 12.43
N ASP A 21 2.46 -4.01 12.97
CA ASP A 21 1.32 -3.44 12.27
C ASP A 21 1.76 -2.81 10.97
N GLU A 22 2.80 -2.03 10.99
CA GLU A 22 3.29 -1.37 9.78
C GLU A 22 3.76 -2.37 8.75
N LYS A 23 4.45 -3.42 9.19
CA LYS A 23 4.88 -4.47 8.27
C LYS A 23 3.69 -5.16 7.61
N THR A 24 2.65 -5.40 8.39
CA THR A 24 1.43 -6.00 7.86
C THR A 24 0.80 -5.11 6.80
N GLN A 25 0.74 -3.81 7.07
CA GLN A 25 0.17 -2.88 6.10
C GLN A 25 1.01 -2.77 4.84
N ILE A 26 2.31 -2.77 4.98
CA ILE A 26 3.21 -2.73 3.82
C ILE A 26 2.99 -3.96 2.94
N ARG A 27 2.92 -5.15 3.54
CA ARG A 27 2.67 -6.37 2.78
C ARG A 27 1.32 -6.27 2.05
N ARG A 28 0.31 -5.81 2.73
CA ARG A 28 -1.04 -5.69 2.17
C ARG A 28 -1.06 -4.71 1.00
N PHE A 29 -0.47 -3.53 1.18
CA PHE A 29 -0.44 -2.54 0.11
C PHE A 29 0.37 -3.01 -1.09
N CYS A 30 1.39 -3.82 -0.87
CA CYS A 30 2.17 -4.35 -1.98
C CYS A 30 1.49 -5.53 -2.67
N GLY A 31 0.34 -5.93 -2.21
CA GLY A 31 -0.44 -6.96 -2.89
C GLY A 31 -0.12 -8.39 -2.49
N TYR A 32 0.48 -8.57 -1.32
CA TYR A 32 0.79 -9.91 -0.85
C TYR A 32 -0.28 -10.42 0.10
N PRO A 33 -0.56 -11.72 0.08
CA PRO A 33 -1.57 -12.27 0.98
C PRO A 33 -1.12 -12.24 2.44
N ALA A 34 -2.04 -12.51 3.33
CA ALA A 34 -1.75 -12.53 4.76
C ALA A 34 -0.62 -13.52 5.05
N TYR A 35 0.29 -13.09 5.92
CA TYR A 35 1.48 -13.85 6.20
C TYR A 35 1.25 -14.82 7.35
N GLY A 36 0.40 -14.50 8.27
CA GLY A 36 0.15 -15.32 9.44
C GLY A 36 1.11 -15.04 10.57
N ALA A 37 0.90 -15.70 11.67
CA ALA A 37 1.74 -15.55 12.84
C ALA A 37 2.50 -16.84 13.08
N GLY A 38 3.72 -16.74 13.43
CA GLY A 38 4.53 -17.91 13.75
C GLY A 38 5.15 -18.55 12.52
N PRO A 39 5.87 -19.61 12.72
CA PRO A 39 6.68 -20.20 11.65
C PRO A 39 5.86 -20.76 10.51
N ALA A 40 4.61 -21.16 10.77
CA ALA A 40 3.78 -21.70 9.72
C ALA A 40 3.18 -20.64 8.81
N GLY A 41 3.32 -19.38 9.14
CA GLY A 41 2.71 -18.34 8.36
C GLY A 41 3.29 -18.19 6.97
N PHE A 42 4.46 -18.71 6.72
CA PHE A 42 5.08 -18.54 5.44
C PHE A 42 5.02 -19.84 4.68
N GLN A 43 3.92 -20.09 4.03
CA GLN A 43 3.72 -21.36 3.39
C GLN A 43 3.56 -21.28 1.89
N GLY A 44 3.57 -20.15 1.29
CA GLY A 44 3.30 -20.06 -0.13
C GLY A 44 4.55 -20.26 -0.96
N TRP A 45 4.83 -21.47 -1.32
CA TRP A 45 6.03 -21.76 -2.08
C TRP A 45 6.11 -20.96 -3.38
N ARG A 46 4.97 -20.61 -3.96
CA ARG A 46 4.95 -19.83 -5.18
C ARG A 46 5.59 -18.49 -5.01
N PHE A 47 5.48 -17.92 -3.84
CA PHE A 47 5.96 -16.58 -3.61
C PHE A 47 7.12 -16.55 -2.63
N PHE A 48 7.77 -17.68 -2.45
CA PHE A 48 8.82 -17.80 -1.44
C PHE A 48 9.89 -16.74 -1.59
N GLN A 49 10.42 -16.55 -2.79
CA GLN A 49 11.48 -15.57 -2.99
C GLN A 49 10.97 -14.15 -2.79
N ALA A 50 9.78 -13.87 -3.25
CA ALA A 50 9.21 -12.53 -3.09
C ALA A 50 8.99 -12.21 -1.62
N TYR A 51 8.48 -13.16 -0.84
CA TYR A 51 8.32 -12.95 0.58
C TYR A 51 9.68 -12.79 1.28
N GLY A 52 10.66 -13.58 0.89
CA GLY A 52 11.99 -13.47 1.47
C GLY A 52 12.59 -12.10 1.22
N LEU A 53 12.45 -11.60 0.01
CA LEU A 53 12.93 -10.28 -0.33
C LEU A 53 12.17 -9.21 0.45
N MET A 54 10.87 -9.35 0.54
CA MET A 54 10.03 -8.42 1.29
C MET A 54 10.47 -8.36 2.75
N GLU A 55 10.62 -9.51 3.40
CA GLU A 55 11.02 -9.54 4.79
C GLU A 55 12.41 -8.96 4.99
N PHE A 56 13.32 -9.23 4.08
CA PHE A 56 14.65 -8.64 4.16
C PHE A 56 14.56 -7.12 4.07
N ARG A 57 13.80 -6.59 3.11
CA ARG A 57 13.67 -5.15 2.96
C ARG A 57 13.00 -4.51 4.18
N LEU A 58 11.98 -5.14 4.71
CA LEU A 58 11.27 -4.59 5.86
C LEU A 58 12.18 -4.45 7.08
N ASN A 59 13.21 -5.27 7.18
CA ASN A 59 14.09 -5.27 8.34
C ASN A 59 15.45 -4.64 8.09
N ASN A 60 15.71 -4.18 6.88
CA ASN A 60 17.04 -3.69 6.54
C ASN A 60 17.07 -2.35 5.83
N LEU A 61 16.05 -1.55 6.00
CA LEU A 61 16.06 -0.21 5.44
C LEU A 61 16.88 0.73 6.32
N SER A 62 17.40 1.77 5.72
CA SER A 62 18.06 2.82 6.48
C SER A 62 17.01 3.70 7.16
N ALA A 63 17.44 4.46 8.16
CA ALA A 63 16.53 5.34 8.89
C ALA A 63 15.75 6.30 7.98
N PRO A 64 16.39 7.01 7.04
CA PRO A 64 15.60 7.86 6.14
C PRO A 64 14.63 7.08 5.26
N GLU A 65 14.96 5.84 4.92
CA GLU A 65 14.07 5.02 4.11
C GLU A 65 12.81 4.63 4.88
N PHE A 66 12.93 4.36 6.16
CA PHE A 66 11.75 4.12 6.98
C PHE A 66 10.82 5.33 6.93
N ALA A 67 11.38 6.54 7.00
CA ALA A 67 10.56 7.75 6.96
C ALA A 67 9.83 7.89 5.62
N VAL A 68 10.52 7.60 4.52
CA VAL A 68 9.90 7.69 3.20
C VAL A 68 8.76 6.68 3.06
N VAL A 69 8.98 5.45 3.52
CA VAL A 69 7.92 4.44 3.45
C VAL A 69 6.71 4.88 4.27
N ARG A 70 6.93 5.50 5.41
CA ARG A 70 5.81 6.00 6.22
C ARG A 70 5.04 7.11 5.53
N GLN A 71 5.70 7.93 4.71
CA GLN A 71 4.99 8.89 3.87
C GLN A 71 4.08 8.17 2.87
N TYR A 72 4.59 7.11 2.25
CA TYR A 72 3.76 6.30 1.36
C TYR A 72 2.58 5.70 2.11
N LEU A 73 2.81 5.19 3.31
CA LEU A 73 1.72 4.59 4.09
C LEU A 73 0.64 5.62 4.42
N ALA A 74 1.04 6.83 4.79
CA ALA A 74 0.06 7.88 5.10
C ALA A 74 -0.78 8.20 3.87
N THR A 75 -0.16 8.32 2.71
CA THR A 75 -0.87 8.58 1.46
C THR A 75 -1.81 7.42 1.12
N LEU A 76 -1.33 6.20 1.28
CA LEU A 76 -2.13 5.03 0.95
C LEU A 76 -3.33 4.87 1.87
N TYR A 77 -3.17 5.14 3.16
CA TYR A 77 -4.31 5.11 4.08
C TYR A 77 -5.37 6.12 3.65
N ALA A 78 -4.94 7.33 3.30
CA ALA A 78 -5.88 8.36 2.87
C ALA A 78 -6.60 7.96 1.58
N LEU A 79 -5.86 7.42 0.62
CA LEU A 79 -6.45 7.00 -0.65
C LEU A 79 -7.40 5.82 -0.46
N GLU A 80 -7.02 4.88 0.39
CA GLU A 80 -7.87 3.72 0.66
C GLU A 80 -9.18 4.15 1.29
N MET A 81 -9.15 5.06 2.24
CA MET A 81 -10.36 5.55 2.89
C MET A 81 -11.22 6.39 1.97
N ALA A 82 -10.62 7.00 0.96
CA ALA A 82 -11.38 7.79 0.01
C ALA A 82 -12.27 6.95 -0.91
N ILE A 83 -11.94 5.68 -1.09
CA ILE A 83 -12.72 4.81 -1.97
C ILE A 83 -14.12 4.55 -1.41
N PRO A 84 -14.26 4.06 -0.18
CA PRO A 84 -15.61 3.86 0.36
C PRO A 84 -16.39 5.19 0.52
N ALA A 85 -15.68 6.28 0.79
CA ALA A 85 -16.34 7.57 0.89
C ALA A 85 -16.97 7.98 -0.45
N ALA A 86 -16.27 7.75 -1.56
CA ALA A 86 -16.84 8.02 -2.87
C ALA A 86 -17.98 7.03 -3.18
N GLY A 87 -17.80 5.77 -2.79
CA GLY A 87 -18.82 4.76 -3.01
C GLY A 87 -20.11 5.02 -2.27
N ALA A 88 -20.03 5.64 -1.09
CA ALA A 88 -21.21 5.96 -0.33
C ALA A 88 -22.16 6.91 -1.09
N ASN A 89 -21.59 7.72 -1.96
CA ASN A 89 -22.41 8.64 -2.71
C ASN A 89 -23.15 7.97 -3.87
N LEU A 90 -22.86 6.74 -4.16
CA LEU A 90 -23.57 6.02 -5.21
C LEU A 90 -25.01 5.73 -4.80
N ALA A 91 -25.31 5.81 -3.52
CA ALA A 91 -26.64 5.55 -3.05
C ALA A 91 -27.61 6.69 -3.31
N THR A 92 -27.11 7.87 -3.66
CA THR A 92 -28.00 8.97 -3.87
C THR A 92 -28.36 8.98 -5.31
N ASP A 93 -29.46 9.08 -5.63
CA ASP A 93 -30.24 8.94 -6.60
C ASP A 93 -30.30 9.42 -7.95
N ALA A 94 -30.06 10.47 -8.40
CA ALA A 94 -30.23 10.93 -9.77
C ALA A 94 -29.26 10.19 -10.69
N ALA A 95 -29.72 9.72 -11.81
CA ALA A 95 -28.92 8.88 -12.71
C ALA A 95 -27.64 9.56 -13.17
N ALA A 96 -27.67 10.86 -13.42
CA ALA A 96 -26.48 11.58 -13.83
C ALA A 96 -25.45 11.64 -12.71
N VAL A 97 -25.92 11.85 -11.49
CA VAL A 97 -25.05 11.87 -10.32
C VAL A 97 -24.48 10.49 -10.07
N TRP A 98 -25.26 9.46 -10.27
CA TRP A 98 -24.80 8.09 -10.10
C TRP A 98 -23.64 7.76 -11.06
N GLN A 99 -23.76 8.16 -12.31
CA GLN A 99 -22.70 7.90 -13.28
C GLN A 99 -21.42 8.65 -12.91
N HIS A 100 -21.55 9.89 -12.49
CA HIS A 100 -20.39 10.68 -12.06
C HIS A 100 -19.70 10.02 -10.86
N ASN A 101 -20.47 9.57 -9.89
CA ASN A 101 -19.90 8.96 -8.70
C ASN A 101 -19.23 7.62 -9.00
N LYS A 102 -19.76 6.90 -9.96
CA LYS A 102 -19.17 5.65 -10.39
C LYS A 102 -17.78 5.89 -11.01
N ASP A 103 -17.68 6.92 -11.85
CA ASP A 103 -16.41 7.27 -12.45
C ASP A 103 -15.42 7.73 -11.39
N GLU A 104 -15.89 8.46 -10.40
CA GLU A 104 -15.04 8.90 -9.31
C GLU A 104 -14.47 7.73 -8.52
N VAL A 105 -15.29 6.72 -8.24
CA VAL A 105 -14.81 5.52 -7.55
C VAL A 105 -13.71 4.86 -8.38
N ALA A 106 -13.93 4.70 -9.68
CA ALA A 106 -12.94 4.07 -10.53
C ALA A 106 -11.63 4.86 -10.57
N GLN A 107 -11.72 6.17 -10.60
CA GLN A 107 -10.53 7.02 -10.59
C GLN A 107 -9.77 6.91 -9.28
N ARG A 108 -10.47 6.83 -8.17
CA ARG A 108 -9.83 6.71 -6.86
C ARG A 108 -9.17 5.34 -6.69
N VAL A 109 -9.79 4.29 -7.20
CA VAL A 109 -9.18 2.96 -7.17
C VAL A 109 -7.91 2.96 -8.03
N ALA A 110 -7.95 3.57 -9.20
CA ALA A 110 -6.78 3.61 -10.07
C ALA A 110 -5.64 4.39 -9.43
N LEU A 111 -5.94 5.48 -8.76
CA LEU A 111 -4.94 6.28 -8.08
C LEU A 111 -4.35 5.51 -6.91
N TYR A 112 -5.18 4.84 -6.14
CA TYR A 112 -4.75 4.01 -5.03
C TYR A 112 -3.80 2.91 -5.52
N ASP A 113 -4.15 2.22 -6.59
CA ASP A 113 -3.29 1.16 -7.13
C ASP A 113 -1.98 1.71 -7.67
N THR A 114 -1.99 2.91 -8.23
CA THR A 114 -0.77 3.57 -8.69
C THR A 114 0.19 3.81 -7.52
N TRP A 115 -0.33 4.29 -6.40
CA TRP A 115 0.50 4.56 -5.24
C TRP A 115 0.99 3.28 -4.57
N ARG A 116 0.20 2.21 -4.63
CA ARG A 116 0.65 0.89 -4.17
C ARG A 116 1.86 0.42 -4.98
N ARG A 117 1.80 0.59 -6.29
CA ARG A 117 2.93 0.22 -7.16
C ARG A 117 4.15 1.09 -6.91
N ARG A 118 3.94 2.35 -6.60
CA ARG A 118 5.05 3.23 -6.24
C ARG A 118 5.75 2.78 -4.97
N LEU A 119 4.99 2.30 -4.01
CA LEU A 119 5.60 1.74 -2.79
C LEU A 119 6.45 0.52 -3.13
N CYS A 120 5.92 -0.38 -3.95
CA CYS A 120 6.68 -1.54 -4.38
C CYS A 120 7.97 -1.13 -5.09
N ASP A 121 7.87 -0.14 -5.96
CA ASP A 121 9.04 0.33 -6.71
C ASP A 121 10.08 0.92 -5.77
N PHE A 122 9.67 1.69 -4.80
CA PHE A 122 10.61 2.27 -3.85
C PHE A 122 11.32 1.18 -3.05
N MET A 123 10.58 0.16 -2.66
CA MET A 123 11.17 -0.93 -1.89
C MET A 123 11.91 -1.95 -2.75
N GLY A 124 11.82 -1.82 -4.06
CA GLY A 124 12.49 -2.76 -4.95
C GLY A 124 11.86 -4.14 -4.96
N LEU A 125 10.55 -4.19 -4.81
CA LEU A 125 9.82 -5.45 -4.74
C LEU A 125 8.94 -5.63 -5.94
N PRO A 126 8.77 -6.84 -6.44
CA PRO A 126 7.74 -7.08 -7.43
C PRO A 126 6.37 -6.95 -6.78
N PRO A 127 5.36 -6.42 -7.47
CA PRO A 127 4.03 -6.41 -6.92
C PRO A 127 3.55 -7.82 -6.61
N GLY A 128 2.83 -7.98 -5.51
CA GLY A 128 2.30 -9.28 -5.14
C GLY A 128 1.13 -9.69 -6.03
N PRO A 129 0.60 -10.88 -5.81
CA PRO A 129 -0.46 -11.40 -6.66
C PRO A 129 -1.73 -10.56 -6.69
N PHE A 130 -1.96 -9.78 -5.64
CA PHE A 130 -3.15 -8.93 -5.60
C PHE A 130 -2.90 -7.54 -6.17
N LEU A 131 -1.75 -7.30 -6.78
CA LEU A 131 -1.44 -6.02 -7.38
C LEU A 131 -0.81 -6.19 -8.76
N GLN A 132 -0.91 -7.36 -9.34
CA GLN A 132 -0.33 -7.60 -10.65
C GLN A 132 -1.04 -6.77 -11.72
N PRO A 133 -0.32 -6.35 -12.73
CA PRO A 133 -0.93 -5.65 -13.84
C PRO A 133 -1.98 -6.53 -14.48
N GLY A 134 -3.09 -5.95 -14.85
CA GLY A 134 -4.15 -6.73 -15.41
C GLY A 134 -5.12 -7.27 -14.40
N GLY A 135 -4.91 -6.94 -13.18
CA GLY A 135 -5.79 -7.34 -12.14
C GLY A 135 -5.91 -8.81 -12.08
N ASN A 136 -7.07 -9.27 -11.96
CA ASN A 136 -7.17 -10.58 -11.77
C ASN A 136 -7.29 -11.33 -12.97
N ASN A 137 -7.09 -10.82 -13.92
CA ASN A 137 -7.24 -11.29 -15.09
C ASN A 137 -6.45 -12.32 -15.41
N ILE A 138 -6.36 -13.05 -14.73
CA ILE A 138 -5.56 -13.97 -14.80
C ILE A 138 -5.71 -14.82 -15.75
N SER A 139 -6.46 -15.03 -15.90
CA SER A 139 -6.71 -15.82 -16.74
C SER A 139 -5.85 -16.06 -17.77
N MET A 140 -5.42 -15.72 -17.98
CA MET A 140 -4.84 -15.87 -18.82
C MET A 140 -4.25 -16.74 -19.11
N VAL A 141 -3.91 -17.06 -19.11
CA VAL A 141 -3.34 -17.77 -19.25
C VAL A 141 -3.36 -18.69 -19.76
N VAL A 142 -3.21 -18.92 -20.11
CA VAL A 142 -3.32 -19.88 -20.55
C VAL A 142 -2.89 -20.22 -21.35
#